data_e241ca0241103efe8078744ce0805a43
#
_entry.id   e241ca0241103efe8078744ce0805a43
#
_cell.length_a   1.000
_cell.length_b   1.000
_cell.length_c   1.000
_cell.angle_alpha   90.00
_cell.angle_beta   90.00
_cell.angle_gamma   90.00
#
_symmetry.space_group_name_H-M   'P 1'
#
loop_
_entity.id
_entity.type
_entity.pdbx_description
1 polymer ?
#
loop_
_entity_poly.entity_id
_entity_poly.type
_entity_poly.pdbx_seq_one_letter_code
_entity_poly.pdbx_strand_id
1 'polypeptide(L)'
;MAIKILETERLRLRPYSLADEAALFPVFADPYARRFYPEMKDPTRVRAWIEWNLRNYDEYGFGLWAVELKAEGRFIGDCGLTYQDVEGRMELEIGYHVLESERGKGYATEAARGCLDLGFTRTSCERICSIVRPENLASCTVAARIHSARRDFVRKGEAAVLFYTLREDWEAIEKEWPVWG
;
A
#
# COMPACT_ATOMS: atom_id res chain seq x y z
N MET A 1 -18.54 -1.00 7.81
CA MET A 1 -18.11 0.15 8.63
C MET A 1 -16.75 0.59 8.08
N ALA A 2 -16.64 1.80 7.57
CA ALA A 2 -15.40 2.27 6.96
C ALA A 2 -14.27 2.34 8.01
N ILE A 3 -13.08 1.88 7.65
CA ILE A 3 -11.89 1.96 8.50
C ILE A 3 -11.42 3.40 8.50
N LYS A 4 -11.54 4.08 9.63
CA LYS A 4 -11.25 5.53 9.70
C LYS A 4 -9.78 5.85 9.93
N ILE A 5 -9.05 5.04 10.70
CA ILE A 5 -7.64 5.27 11.06
C ILE A 5 -7.01 3.92 11.38
N LEU A 6 -5.80 3.71 10.85
CA LEU A 6 -4.88 2.64 11.27
C LEU A 6 -3.67 3.30 11.91
N GLU A 7 -3.30 2.88 13.09
CA GLU A 7 -2.07 3.33 13.76
C GLU A 7 -1.08 2.19 13.93
N THR A 8 0.18 2.47 13.71
CA THR A 8 1.32 1.60 13.98
C THR A 8 2.21 2.25 15.05
N GLU A 9 3.40 1.74 15.29
CA GLU A 9 4.32 2.33 16.26
C GLU A 9 4.61 3.81 15.97
N ARG A 10 5.02 4.12 14.72
CA ARG A 10 5.47 5.46 14.31
C ARG A 10 4.49 6.20 13.40
N LEU A 11 3.49 5.51 12.84
CA LEU A 11 2.67 6.02 11.75
C LEU A 11 1.19 6.07 12.11
N ARG A 12 0.51 7.05 11.50
CA ARG A 12 -0.95 7.15 11.42
C ARG A 12 -1.35 7.11 9.95
N LEU A 13 -2.24 6.19 9.59
CA LEU A 13 -2.84 6.08 8.28
C LEU A 13 -4.29 6.57 8.37
N ARG A 14 -4.61 7.66 7.71
CA ARG A 14 -5.95 8.25 7.70
C ARG A 14 -6.53 8.34 6.28
N PRO A 15 -7.84 8.38 6.13
CA PRO A 15 -8.44 8.66 4.84
C PRO A 15 -7.89 9.93 4.21
N TYR A 16 -7.77 9.92 2.89
CA TYR A 16 -7.48 11.11 2.11
C TYR A 16 -8.58 12.14 2.20
N SER A 17 -8.20 13.39 2.00
CA SER A 17 -9.06 14.49 1.62
C SER A 17 -8.48 15.19 0.38
N LEU A 18 -9.26 15.98 -0.32
CA LEU A 18 -8.77 16.76 -1.47
C LEU A 18 -7.67 17.78 -1.08
N ALA A 19 -7.60 18.16 0.20
CA ALA A 19 -6.54 19.02 0.71
C ALA A 19 -5.15 18.37 0.70
N ASP A 20 -5.07 17.03 0.57
CA ASP A 20 -3.80 16.29 0.54
C ASP A 20 -3.11 16.33 -0.83
N GLU A 21 -3.74 16.90 -1.87
CA GLU A 21 -3.23 16.94 -3.24
C GLU A 21 -1.81 17.54 -3.30
N ALA A 22 -1.58 18.68 -2.64
CA ALA A 22 -0.28 19.34 -2.61
C ALA A 22 0.80 18.52 -1.88
N ALA A 23 0.42 17.74 -0.85
CA ALA A 23 1.32 16.89 -0.09
C ALA A 23 1.64 15.57 -0.84
N LEU A 24 0.67 15.05 -1.61
CA LEU A 24 0.84 13.81 -2.37
C LEU A 24 1.69 14.01 -3.64
N PHE A 25 1.57 15.14 -4.31
CA PHE A 25 2.29 15.39 -5.57
C PHE A 25 3.81 15.11 -5.48
N PRO A 26 4.55 15.57 -4.45
CA PRO A 26 5.98 15.29 -4.30
C PRO A 26 6.32 13.80 -4.20
N VAL A 27 5.42 12.94 -3.74
CA VAL A 27 5.65 11.48 -3.62
C VAL A 27 5.96 10.86 -4.97
N PHE A 28 5.34 11.37 -6.04
CA PHE A 28 5.50 10.90 -7.41
C PHE A 28 6.41 11.80 -8.27
N ALA A 29 6.86 12.94 -7.74
CA ALA A 29 7.58 13.94 -8.49
C ALA A 29 9.08 13.64 -8.68
N ASP A 30 9.66 12.79 -7.82
CA ASP A 30 11.09 12.45 -7.92
C ASP A 30 11.41 11.56 -9.14
N PRO A 31 12.66 11.61 -9.64
CA PRO A 31 13.04 10.87 -10.86
C PRO A 31 12.88 9.35 -10.76
N TYR A 32 13.01 8.76 -9.55
CA TYR A 32 12.84 7.33 -9.35
C TYR A 32 11.35 6.94 -9.44
N ALA A 33 10.46 7.66 -8.75
CA ALA A 33 9.03 7.40 -8.79
C ALA A 33 8.44 7.58 -10.20
N ARG A 34 8.89 8.60 -10.94
CA ARG A 34 8.45 8.86 -12.34
C ARG A 34 8.72 7.72 -13.31
N ARG A 35 9.69 6.86 -13.04
CA ARG A 35 9.95 5.67 -13.87
C ARG A 35 8.79 4.66 -13.81
N PHE A 36 8.06 4.63 -12.70
CA PHE A 36 6.98 3.68 -12.44
C PHE A 36 5.59 4.31 -12.54
N TYR A 37 5.51 5.62 -12.34
CA TYR A 37 4.26 6.42 -12.34
C TYR A 37 4.42 7.68 -13.21
N PRO A 38 4.73 7.53 -14.53
CA PRO A 38 5.02 8.68 -15.40
C PRO A 38 3.83 9.62 -15.60
N GLU A 39 2.60 9.11 -15.46
CA GLU A 39 1.36 9.90 -15.55
C GLU A 39 1.16 10.84 -14.34
N MET A 40 1.73 10.52 -13.19
CA MET A 40 1.56 11.30 -11.95
C MET A 40 2.35 12.62 -11.94
N LYS A 41 3.08 12.94 -13.01
CA LYS A 41 3.65 14.27 -13.25
C LYS A 41 2.58 15.34 -13.47
N ASP A 42 1.38 14.94 -13.85
CA ASP A 42 0.22 15.82 -14.04
C ASP A 42 -0.56 15.96 -12.73
N PRO A 43 -0.70 17.17 -12.16
CA PRO A 43 -1.47 17.37 -10.93
C PRO A 43 -2.91 16.87 -11.01
N THR A 44 -3.52 16.89 -12.18
CA THR A 44 -4.89 16.34 -12.36
C THR A 44 -4.96 14.84 -12.10
N ARG A 45 -3.88 14.11 -12.37
CA ARG A 45 -3.77 12.68 -12.07
C ARG A 45 -3.62 12.42 -10.57
N VAL A 46 -2.90 13.29 -9.85
CA VAL A 46 -2.78 13.21 -8.40
C VAL A 46 -4.16 13.43 -7.74
N ARG A 47 -4.91 14.43 -8.22
CA ARG A 47 -6.29 14.64 -7.78
C ARG A 47 -7.17 13.43 -8.06
N ALA A 48 -7.13 12.89 -9.28
CA ALA A 48 -7.89 11.70 -9.67
C ALA A 48 -7.53 10.46 -8.82
N TRP A 49 -6.27 10.34 -8.40
CA TRP A 49 -5.80 9.31 -7.47
C TRP A 49 -6.49 9.42 -6.11
N ILE A 50 -6.56 10.61 -5.54
CA ILE A 50 -7.28 10.86 -4.28
C ILE A 50 -8.76 10.55 -4.45
N GLU A 51 -9.40 11.06 -5.50
CA GLU A 51 -10.82 10.82 -5.78
C GLU A 51 -11.14 9.34 -5.97
N TRP A 52 -10.22 8.57 -6.60
CA TRP A 52 -10.36 7.12 -6.71
C TRP A 52 -10.34 6.44 -5.34
N ASN A 53 -9.44 6.85 -4.44
CA ASN A 53 -9.40 6.32 -3.09
C ASN A 53 -10.62 6.71 -2.25
N LEU A 54 -11.16 7.92 -2.42
CA LEU A 54 -12.41 8.32 -1.77
C LEU A 54 -13.57 7.42 -2.20
N ARG A 55 -13.67 7.08 -3.50
CA ARG A 55 -14.67 6.12 -3.99
C ARG A 55 -14.44 4.72 -3.41
N ASN A 56 -13.20 4.26 -3.30
CA ASN A 56 -12.89 2.96 -2.71
C ASN A 56 -13.32 2.88 -1.24
N TYR A 57 -13.18 3.97 -0.46
CA TYR A 57 -13.67 4.01 0.92
C TYR A 57 -15.18 3.85 1.00
N ASP A 58 -15.91 4.47 0.07
CA ASP A 58 -17.38 4.38 0.03
C ASP A 58 -17.85 2.99 -0.43
N GLU A 59 -17.16 2.38 -1.40
CA GLU A 59 -17.55 1.12 -2.02
C GLU A 59 -17.09 -0.10 -1.20
N TYR A 60 -15.83 -0.08 -0.73
CA TYR A 60 -15.19 -1.25 -0.08
C TYR A 60 -14.91 -1.05 1.41
N GLY A 61 -15.00 0.18 1.91
CA GLY A 61 -14.61 0.53 3.27
C GLY A 61 -13.12 0.75 3.48
N PHE A 62 -12.30 0.59 2.44
CA PHE A 62 -10.86 0.78 2.46
C PHE A 62 -10.36 1.34 1.11
N GLY A 63 -9.10 1.77 1.08
CA GLY A 63 -8.38 2.32 -0.06
C GLY A 63 -6.93 2.57 0.35
N LEU A 64 -6.17 3.33 -0.41
CA LEU A 64 -4.91 3.87 0.08
C LEU A 64 -5.20 5.02 1.03
N TRP A 65 -4.50 5.07 2.13
CA TRP A 65 -4.60 6.12 3.15
C TRP A 65 -3.37 7.01 3.14
N ALA A 66 -3.57 8.28 3.46
CA ALA A 66 -2.48 9.21 3.75
C ALA A 66 -1.71 8.70 4.98
N VAL A 67 -0.39 8.60 4.85
CA VAL A 67 0.51 8.18 5.93
C VAL A 67 1.18 9.39 6.54
N GLU A 68 1.08 9.52 7.86
CA GLU A 68 1.66 10.59 8.65
C GLU A 68 2.60 10.04 9.73
N LEU A 69 3.67 10.75 10.01
CA LEU A 69 4.49 10.52 11.22
C LEU A 69 3.72 10.97 12.44
N LYS A 70 3.47 10.08 13.41
CA LYS A 70 2.69 10.40 14.63
C LYS A 70 3.33 11.52 15.44
N ALA A 71 4.65 11.54 15.53
CA ALA A 71 5.38 12.54 16.32
C ALA A 71 5.25 13.98 15.79
N GLU A 72 5.07 14.13 14.46
CA GLU A 72 5.12 15.45 13.80
C GLU A 72 3.79 15.81 13.14
N GLY A 73 2.87 14.87 12.95
CA GLY A 73 1.67 15.04 12.13
C GLY A 73 1.98 15.30 10.65
N ARG A 74 3.19 15.00 10.20
CA ARG A 74 3.67 15.31 8.87
C ARG A 74 3.35 14.17 7.89
N PHE A 75 2.74 14.52 6.77
CA PHE A 75 2.49 13.60 5.65
C PHE A 75 3.82 13.11 5.06
N ILE A 76 3.93 11.80 4.81
CA ILE A 76 5.12 11.17 4.25
C ILE A 76 4.84 10.27 3.03
N GLY A 77 3.58 10.04 2.68
CA GLY A 77 3.22 9.16 1.58
C GLY A 77 1.83 8.56 1.71
N ASP A 78 1.60 7.46 1.04
CA ASP A 78 0.39 6.67 1.18
C ASP A 78 0.67 5.17 1.31
N CYS A 79 -0.28 4.46 1.93
CA CYS A 79 -0.29 3.00 2.00
C CYS A 79 -1.72 2.53 2.25
N GLY A 80 -2.08 1.36 1.72
CA GLY A 80 -3.41 0.81 1.98
C GLY A 80 -3.77 -0.38 1.12
N LEU A 81 -5.06 -0.67 1.10
CA LEU A 81 -5.64 -1.86 0.48
C LEU A 81 -6.48 -1.45 -0.73
N THR A 82 -6.30 -2.13 -1.85
CA THR A 82 -7.10 -1.92 -3.06
C THR A 82 -7.38 -3.26 -3.73
N TYR A 83 -8.50 -3.36 -4.44
CA TYR A 83 -8.73 -4.52 -5.30
C TYR A 83 -8.04 -4.33 -6.64
N GLN A 84 -7.33 -5.38 -7.09
CA GLN A 84 -6.63 -5.42 -8.36
C GLN A 84 -6.93 -6.72 -9.11
N ASP A 85 -7.03 -6.63 -10.42
CA ASP A 85 -7.10 -7.83 -11.27
C ASP A 85 -5.72 -8.49 -11.38
N VAL A 86 -5.66 -9.77 -11.00
CA VAL A 86 -4.50 -10.64 -11.16
C VAL A 86 -4.94 -11.88 -11.94
N GLU A 87 -4.67 -11.89 -13.24
CA GLU A 87 -4.98 -13.02 -14.12
C GLU A 87 -6.47 -13.39 -14.12
N GLY A 88 -7.35 -12.38 -14.15
CA GLY A 88 -8.82 -12.55 -14.17
C GLY A 88 -9.45 -12.79 -12.79
N ARG A 89 -8.69 -12.63 -11.71
CA ARG A 89 -9.19 -12.70 -10.33
C ARG A 89 -8.98 -11.36 -9.61
N MET A 90 -10.02 -10.91 -8.91
CA MET A 90 -9.89 -9.75 -8.03
C MET A 90 -9.16 -10.14 -6.74
N GLU A 91 -7.97 -9.60 -6.56
CA GLU A 91 -7.12 -9.84 -5.40
C GLU A 91 -7.02 -8.57 -4.55
N LEU A 92 -6.91 -8.73 -3.24
CA LEU A 92 -6.65 -7.63 -2.34
C LEU A 92 -5.15 -7.31 -2.36
N GLU A 93 -4.80 -6.10 -2.79
CA GLU A 93 -3.42 -5.63 -2.94
C GLU A 93 -3.07 -4.61 -1.88
N ILE A 94 -1.85 -4.70 -1.35
CA ILE A 94 -1.21 -3.64 -0.55
C ILE A 94 -0.37 -2.77 -1.47
N GLY A 95 -0.77 -1.51 -1.64
CA GLY A 95 0.02 -0.47 -2.30
C GLY A 95 0.69 0.44 -1.28
N TYR A 96 1.87 0.98 -1.63
CA TYR A 96 2.62 1.92 -0.77
C TYR A 96 3.52 2.82 -1.60
N HIS A 97 3.54 4.11 -1.25
CA HIS A 97 4.39 5.13 -1.84
C HIS A 97 4.89 6.07 -0.75
N VAL A 98 6.17 6.42 -0.79
CA VAL A 98 6.81 7.22 0.27
C VAL A 98 7.67 8.31 -0.36
N LEU A 99 7.62 9.51 0.20
CA LEU A 99 8.49 10.63 -0.16
C LEU A 99 9.95 10.17 -0.24
N GLU A 100 10.71 10.67 -1.21
CA GLU A 100 12.12 10.33 -1.41
C GLU A 100 12.94 10.51 -0.12
N SER A 101 12.74 11.61 0.60
CA SER A 101 13.42 11.92 1.86
C SER A 101 13.11 10.96 3.02
N GLU A 102 12.04 10.17 2.89
CA GLU A 102 11.57 9.24 3.91
C GLU A 102 11.87 7.77 3.58
N ARG A 103 12.43 7.50 2.40
CA ARG A 103 12.84 6.15 1.99
C ARG A 103 14.01 5.65 2.84
N GLY A 104 14.13 4.33 2.96
CA GLY A 104 15.19 3.67 3.73
C GLY A 104 14.99 3.67 5.25
N LYS A 105 13.98 4.38 5.78
CA LYS A 105 13.69 4.48 7.22
C LYS A 105 12.74 3.40 7.76
N GLY A 106 12.27 2.49 6.88
CA GLY A 106 11.39 1.37 7.24
C GLY A 106 9.90 1.71 7.27
N TYR A 107 9.49 2.95 7.00
CA TYR A 107 8.09 3.38 7.08
C TYR A 107 7.15 2.64 6.13
N ALA A 108 7.55 2.42 4.88
CA ALA A 108 6.74 1.65 3.94
C ALA A 108 6.50 0.21 4.42
N THR A 109 7.52 -0.44 4.98
CA THR A 109 7.39 -1.79 5.54
C THR A 109 6.46 -1.82 6.75
N GLU A 110 6.59 -0.84 7.65
CA GLU A 110 5.74 -0.72 8.85
C GLU A 110 4.27 -0.49 8.47
N ALA A 111 4.00 0.48 7.58
CA ALA A 111 2.65 0.76 7.09
C ALA A 111 2.03 -0.47 6.39
N ALA A 112 2.79 -1.12 5.51
CA ALA A 112 2.32 -2.26 4.74
C ALA A 112 2.04 -3.50 5.60
N ARG A 113 2.81 -3.74 6.67
CA ARG A 113 2.49 -4.78 7.66
C ARG A 113 1.19 -4.49 8.38
N GLY A 114 0.98 -3.27 8.85
CA GLY A 114 -0.28 -2.88 9.46
C GLY A 114 -1.48 -3.06 8.51
N CYS A 115 -1.28 -2.79 7.21
CA CYS A 115 -2.30 -3.04 6.19
C CYS A 115 -2.54 -4.54 5.94
N LEU A 116 -1.51 -5.38 6.00
CA LEU A 116 -1.63 -6.83 5.88
C LEU A 116 -2.51 -7.40 7.00
N ASP A 117 -2.18 -7.05 8.26
CA ASP A 117 -2.91 -7.49 9.44
C ASP A 117 -4.36 -6.98 9.40
N LEU A 118 -4.55 -5.73 9.05
CA LEU A 118 -5.88 -5.14 8.89
C LEU A 118 -6.70 -5.86 7.82
N GLY A 119 -6.09 -6.15 6.66
CA GLY A 119 -6.75 -6.84 5.55
C GLY A 119 -7.25 -8.22 5.95
N PHE A 120 -6.42 -9.05 6.57
CA PHE A 120 -6.84 -10.37 7.02
C PHE A 120 -7.83 -10.32 8.19
N THR A 121 -7.71 -9.34 9.08
CA THR A 121 -8.63 -9.19 10.22
C THR A 121 -10.02 -8.71 9.78
N ARG A 122 -10.10 -7.86 8.74
CA ARG A 122 -11.34 -7.18 8.35
C ARG A 122 -12.04 -7.75 7.12
N THR A 123 -11.39 -8.66 6.41
CA THR A 123 -11.97 -9.32 5.23
C THR A 123 -11.87 -10.83 5.37
N SER A 124 -12.58 -11.56 4.52
CA SER A 124 -12.48 -13.01 4.40
C SER A 124 -11.58 -13.45 3.24
N CYS A 125 -10.70 -12.56 2.75
CA CYS A 125 -9.83 -12.91 1.63
C CYS A 125 -8.85 -14.02 2.02
N GLU A 126 -8.64 -14.95 1.09
CA GLU A 126 -7.71 -16.07 1.27
C GLU A 126 -6.26 -15.67 0.99
N ARG A 127 -6.06 -14.56 0.29
CA ARG A 127 -4.75 -14.07 -0.11
C ARG A 127 -4.73 -12.55 -0.16
N ILE A 128 -3.61 -11.97 0.30
CA ILE A 128 -3.28 -10.55 0.11
C ILE A 128 -1.96 -10.48 -0.63
N CYS A 129 -1.84 -9.57 -1.59
CA CYS A 129 -0.67 -9.46 -2.45
C CYS A 129 -0.11 -8.03 -2.55
N SER A 130 1.07 -7.91 -3.14
CA SER A 130 1.62 -6.67 -3.71
C SER A 130 2.14 -6.99 -5.11
N ILE A 131 1.81 -6.14 -6.07
CA ILE A 131 2.18 -6.29 -7.47
C ILE A 131 3.29 -5.28 -7.78
N VAL A 132 4.47 -5.78 -8.12
CA VAL A 132 5.65 -4.92 -8.27
C VAL A 132 6.32 -5.17 -9.61
N ARG A 133 6.77 -4.11 -10.28
CA ARG A 133 7.67 -4.24 -11.44
C ARG A 133 9.03 -4.75 -10.98
N PRO A 134 9.66 -5.74 -11.64
CA PRO A 134 10.95 -6.30 -11.21
C PRO A 134 12.06 -5.26 -11.02
N GLU A 135 12.04 -4.18 -11.83
CA GLU A 135 13.03 -3.10 -11.77
C GLU A 135 12.82 -2.15 -10.58
N ASN A 136 11.66 -2.22 -9.92
CA ASN A 136 11.39 -1.41 -8.73
C ASN A 136 11.94 -2.09 -7.48
N LEU A 137 13.27 -2.10 -7.35
CA LEU A 137 13.98 -2.79 -6.28
C LEU A 137 13.56 -2.33 -4.88
N ALA A 138 13.25 -1.04 -4.72
CA ALA A 138 12.77 -0.52 -3.44
C ALA A 138 11.44 -1.15 -3.03
N SER A 139 10.46 -1.21 -3.95
CA SER A 139 9.17 -1.87 -3.70
C SER A 139 9.32 -3.39 -3.54
N CYS A 140 10.17 -4.04 -4.35
CA CYS A 140 10.48 -5.46 -4.18
C CYS A 140 11.03 -5.76 -2.77
N THR A 141 11.90 -4.89 -2.24
CA THR A 141 12.46 -5.05 -0.89
C THR A 141 11.38 -4.96 0.19
N VAL A 142 10.45 -4.02 0.08
CA VAL A 142 9.32 -3.89 1.01
C VAL A 142 8.41 -5.11 0.91
N ALA A 143 7.99 -5.49 -0.31
CA ALA A 143 7.11 -6.63 -0.54
C ALA A 143 7.71 -7.94 0.01
N ALA A 144 9.02 -8.18 -0.21
CA ALA A 144 9.70 -9.37 0.31
C ALA A 144 9.78 -9.42 1.85
N ARG A 145 9.62 -8.28 2.54
CA ARG A 145 9.63 -8.23 4.02
C ARG A 145 8.27 -8.45 4.65
N ILE A 146 7.20 -8.28 3.88
CA ILE A 146 5.83 -8.37 4.40
C ILE A 146 5.10 -9.62 3.91
N HIS A 147 5.52 -10.22 2.80
CA HIS A 147 4.89 -11.40 2.21
C HIS A 147 5.71 -12.67 2.39
N SER A 148 5.02 -13.83 2.49
CA SER A 148 5.64 -15.16 2.68
C SER A 148 6.08 -15.81 1.37
N ALA A 149 5.51 -15.42 0.24
CA ALA A 149 5.76 -16.05 -1.05
C ALA A 149 5.81 -15.03 -2.20
N ARG A 150 6.38 -15.47 -3.34
CA ARG A 150 6.37 -14.68 -4.57
C ARG A 150 6.34 -15.57 -5.81
N ARG A 151 5.85 -15.03 -6.91
CA ARG A 151 5.97 -15.60 -8.26
C ARG A 151 6.04 -14.52 -9.31
N ASP A 152 6.66 -14.83 -10.43
CA ASP A 152 6.65 -13.97 -11.61
C ASP A 152 5.35 -14.17 -12.39
N PHE A 153 4.85 -13.10 -13.03
CA PHE A 153 3.71 -13.17 -13.95
C PHE A 153 3.75 -12.00 -14.94
N VAL A 154 2.84 -12.02 -15.90
CA VAL A 154 2.70 -10.93 -16.87
C VAL A 154 1.43 -10.14 -16.55
N ARG A 155 1.56 -8.84 -16.33
CA ARG A 155 0.44 -7.93 -16.10
C ARG A 155 0.35 -6.93 -17.25
N LYS A 156 -0.76 -6.95 -17.99
CA LYS A 156 -1.00 -6.04 -19.13
C LYS A 156 0.13 -6.04 -20.15
N GLY A 157 0.77 -7.20 -20.40
CA GLY A 157 1.87 -7.36 -21.35
C GLY A 157 3.25 -7.01 -20.80
N GLU A 158 3.38 -6.60 -19.54
CA GLU A 158 4.64 -6.29 -18.90
C GLU A 158 5.00 -7.31 -17.80
N ALA A 159 6.30 -7.54 -17.59
CA ALA A 159 6.77 -8.39 -16.51
C ALA A 159 6.41 -7.78 -15.15
N ALA A 160 5.92 -8.62 -14.25
CA ALA A 160 5.59 -8.26 -12.88
C ALA A 160 5.94 -9.39 -11.91
N VAL A 161 6.14 -9.04 -10.65
CA VAL A 161 6.29 -9.99 -9.54
C VAL A 161 5.08 -9.83 -8.64
N LEU A 162 4.41 -10.92 -8.37
CA LEU A 162 3.37 -11.03 -7.36
C LEU A 162 4.01 -11.53 -6.07
N PHE A 163 4.10 -10.67 -5.09
CA PHE A 163 4.39 -11.07 -3.70
C PHE A 163 3.05 -11.31 -3.01
N TYR A 164 2.94 -12.35 -2.20
CA TYR A 164 1.67 -12.65 -1.54
C TYR A 164 1.84 -13.41 -0.24
N THR A 165 0.83 -13.30 0.62
CA THR A 165 0.66 -14.07 1.85
C THR A 165 -0.70 -14.76 1.79
N LEU A 166 -0.76 -16.04 2.09
CA LEU A 166 -2.02 -16.77 2.28
C LEU A 166 -2.53 -16.53 3.70
N ARG A 167 -3.85 -16.60 3.88
CA ARG A 167 -4.47 -16.47 5.20
C ARG A 167 -3.91 -17.48 6.20
N GLU A 168 -3.74 -18.72 5.79
CA GLU A 168 -3.19 -19.79 6.63
C GLU A 168 -1.77 -19.49 7.12
N ASP A 169 -0.93 -18.90 6.27
CA ASP A 169 0.43 -18.49 6.65
C ASP A 169 0.40 -17.35 7.67
N TRP A 170 -0.46 -16.36 7.45
CA TRP A 170 -0.64 -15.23 8.38
C TRP A 170 -1.16 -15.71 9.75
N GLU A 171 -2.17 -16.59 9.77
CA GLU A 171 -2.73 -17.16 11.01
C GLU A 171 -1.70 -18.01 11.77
N ALA A 172 -0.79 -18.70 11.07
CA ALA A 172 0.28 -19.46 11.69
C ALA A 172 1.27 -18.54 12.44
N ILE A 173 1.65 -17.42 11.80
CA ILE A 173 2.56 -16.42 12.41
C ILE A 173 1.89 -15.75 13.63
N GLU A 174 0.62 -15.38 13.53
CA GLU A 174 -0.12 -14.77 14.63
C GLU A 174 -0.23 -15.70 15.87
N LYS A 175 -0.34 -17.01 15.67
CA LYS A 175 -0.36 -17.98 16.76
C LYS A 175 0.98 -18.14 17.47
N GLU A 176 2.09 -18.03 16.73
CA GLU A 176 3.44 -18.14 17.27
C GLU A 176 3.92 -16.82 17.90
N TRP A 177 3.40 -15.68 17.41
CA TRP A 177 3.79 -14.34 17.84
C TRP A 177 2.56 -13.43 17.89
N PRO A 178 1.76 -13.45 18.96
CA PRO A 178 0.63 -12.54 19.08
C PRO A 178 1.13 -11.10 19.11
N VAL A 179 1.06 -10.45 17.95
CA VAL A 179 1.42 -9.05 17.79
C VAL A 179 0.21 -8.22 18.19
N TRP A 180 0.41 -7.41 19.19
CA TRP A 180 -0.52 -6.39 19.71
C TRP A 180 -1.51 -6.86 20.80
N GLY A 181 -1.00 -6.97 22.03
CA GLY A 181 -1.78 -6.72 23.24
C GLY A 181 -1.82 -5.23 23.55
#